data_cb2873d74cab397f92a8dfacc6629551
#
_entry.id   cb2873d74cab397f92a8dfacc6629551
#
_cell.length_a   1.000
_cell.length_b   1.000
_cell.length_c   1.000
_cell.angle_alpha   90.00
_cell.angle_beta   90.00
_cell.angle_gamma   90.00
#
_symmetry.space_group_name_H-M   'P 1'
#
loop_
_entity.id
_entity.type
_entity.pdbx_description
1 polymer ?
#
loop_
_entity_poly.entity_id
_entity_poly.type
_entity_poly.pdbx_seq_one_letter_code
_entity_poly.pdbx_strand_id
1 'polypeptide(L)'
;MNSSVFFGLSTIAYILAMITYITYLAFKKNQIGIIATTITIAGLVSQTIAILLRWKEFAEIGQMGWLRAVPLTNLYESLIFFVWCLILAYLIIEFKYKNRSFGAFITPVAGLVLAFIDISGMSKNIQPLVPALQSNWLLAHVMMSFISYSMFAISFSTGLMYLIVRTEKRSEPAYIFWTVMLGIFIIVLAAMGLDYMTFKLSVQSQEQLIKSYLFKASFRSTSSAVSAFSFAIAAALIFIIWRFGGVLRKIIKSFNITAETLDEITYKLIAIGFPIFTLGGLIFGAIWADQAWGKYWTWDPKETWSLITWLFYAFYLHSRLMRGWRGKKVAIVAVLGFIAVIFTYLGVNLLLSGLHSYGSQ
;
A
#
# COMPACT_ATOMS: atom_id res chain seq x y z
N MET A 1 -10.13 -3.78 27.03
CA MET A 1 -9.28 -4.33 25.94
C MET A 1 -8.74 -3.15 25.16
N ASN A 2 -7.43 -3.07 24.96
CA ASN A 2 -6.77 -1.95 24.29
C ASN A 2 -6.87 -2.07 22.76
N SER A 3 -6.93 -0.95 22.05
CA SER A 3 -6.94 -0.89 20.59
C SER A 3 -5.78 -1.69 19.95
N SER A 4 -4.61 -1.68 20.58
CA SER A 4 -3.41 -2.39 20.11
C SER A 4 -3.55 -3.91 20.00
N VAL A 5 -4.38 -4.55 20.84
CA VAL A 5 -4.66 -5.99 20.76
C VAL A 5 -5.41 -6.31 19.47
N PHE A 6 -6.43 -5.53 19.14
CA PHE A 6 -7.21 -5.73 17.91
C PHE A 6 -6.41 -5.40 16.65
N PHE A 7 -5.51 -4.40 16.70
CA PHE A 7 -4.57 -4.17 15.60
C PHE A 7 -3.62 -5.36 15.40
N GLY A 8 -3.11 -5.95 16.47
CA GLY A 8 -2.30 -7.17 16.40
C GLY A 8 -3.05 -8.35 15.77
N LEU A 9 -4.32 -8.55 16.17
CA LEU A 9 -5.17 -9.59 15.59
C LEU A 9 -5.45 -9.35 14.10
N SER A 10 -5.71 -8.11 13.69
CA SER A 10 -5.92 -7.77 12.28
C SER A 10 -4.65 -7.98 11.45
N THR A 11 -3.47 -7.67 12.00
CA THR A 11 -2.18 -7.92 11.35
C THR A 11 -1.98 -9.41 11.07
N ILE A 12 -2.19 -10.24 12.10
CA ILE A 12 -2.10 -11.71 11.96
C ILE A 12 -3.11 -12.21 10.91
N ALA A 13 -4.36 -11.73 10.98
CA ALA A 13 -5.40 -12.12 10.05
C ALA A 13 -5.02 -11.78 8.59
N TYR A 14 -4.49 -10.59 8.31
CA TYR A 14 -4.12 -10.22 6.94
C TYR A 14 -2.88 -10.94 6.42
N ILE A 15 -1.90 -11.25 7.28
CA ILE A 15 -0.77 -12.11 6.91
C ILE A 15 -1.27 -13.52 6.56
N LEU A 16 -2.16 -14.08 7.38
CA LEU A 16 -2.76 -15.39 7.09
C LEU A 16 -3.63 -15.34 5.83
N ALA A 17 -4.40 -14.28 5.62
CA ALA A 17 -5.18 -14.07 4.41
C ALA A 17 -4.27 -14.02 3.16
N MET A 18 -3.17 -13.27 3.21
CA MET A 18 -2.18 -13.22 2.13
C MET A 18 -1.68 -14.63 1.78
N ILE A 19 -1.20 -15.38 2.77
CA ILE A 19 -0.72 -16.75 2.56
C ILE A 19 -1.82 -17.63 1.98
N THR A 20 -3.04 -17.53 2.51
CA THR A 20 -4.18 -18.35 2.09
C THR A 20 -4.65 -18.02 0.68
N TYR A 21 -4.65 -16.72 0.27
CA TYR A 21 -4.96 -16.33 -1.12
C TYR A 21 -3.88 -16.77 -2.11
N ILE A 22 -2.61 -16.70 -1.73
CA ILE A 22 -1.52 -17.22 -2.57
C ILE A 22 -1.66 -18.75 -2.71
N THR A 23 -1.99 -19.44 -1.63
CA THR A 23 -2.28 -20.88 -1.63
C THR A 23 -3.50 -21.20 -2.49
N TYR A 24 -4.55 -20.39 -2.42
CA TYR A 24 -5.73 -20.51 -3.29
C TYR A 24 -5.36 -20.34 -4.76
N LEU A 25 -4.51 -19.37 -5.08
CA LEU A 25 -4.03 -19.16 -6.45
C LEU A 25 -3.27 -20.40 -6.99
N ALA A 26 -2.49 -21.06 -6.14
CA ALA A 26 -1.72 -22.25 -6.52
C ALA A 26 -2.59 -23.50 -6.67
N PHE A 27 -3.44 -23.80 -5.69
CA PHE A 27 -4.18 -25.06 -5.61
C PHE A 27 -5.61 -25.01 -6.21
N LYS A 28 -6.19 -23.83 -6.39
CA LYS A 28 -7.51 -23.59 -7.00
C LYS A 28 -8.69 -24.24 -6.27
N LYS A 29 -8.53 -24.64 -5.01
CA LYS A 29 -9.61 -25.23 -4.21
C LYS A 29 -10.51 -24.14 -3.65
N ASN A 30 -11.81 -24.16 -4.01
CA ASN A 30 -12.77 -23.16 -3.58
C ASN A 30 -12.84 -22.99 -2.05
N GLN A 31 -12.68 -24.07 -1.29
CA GLN A 31 -12.63 -24.03 0.17
C GLN A 31 -11.51 -23.12 0.70
N ILE A 32 -10.31 -23.21 0.11
CA ILE A 32 -9.18 -22.33 0.48
C ILE A 32 -9.53 -20.87 0.21
N GLY A 33 -10.18 -20.59 -0.92
CA GLY A 33 -10.63 -19.23 -1.24
C GLY A 33 -11.68 -18.71 -0.26
N ILE A 34 -12.63 -19.54 0.17
CA ILE A 34 -13.63 -19.18 1.18
C ILE A 34 -12.93 -18.87 2.52
N ILE A 35 -12.01 -19.71 2.94
CA ILE A 35 -11.22 -19.50 4.17
C ILE A 35 -10.46 -18.16 4.09
N ALA A 36 -9.81 -17.88 2.95
CA ALA A 36 -9.09 -16.62 2.75
C ALA A 36 -10.01 -15.41 2.90
N THR A 37 -11.19 -15.42 2.25
CA THR A 37 -12.19 -14.35 2.36
C THR A 37 -12.66 -14.19 3.81
N THR A 38 -12.97 -15.30 4.50
CA THR A 38 -13.43 -15.28 5.89
C THR A 38 -12.39 -14.68 6.83
N ILE A 39 -11.12 -15.08 6.69
CA ILE A 39 -10.01 -14.51 7.47
C ILE A 39 -9.88 -13.01 7.19
N THR A 40 -10.02 -12.59 5.93
CA THR A 40 -9.94 -11.18 5.55
C THR A 40 -11.06 -10.35 6.17
N ILE A 41 -12.29 -10.88 6.18
CA ILE A 41 -13.44 -10.23 6.84
C ILE A 41 -13.21 -10.14 8.35
N ALA A 42 -12.74 -11.22 8.98
CA ALA A 42 -12.44 -11.21 10.41
C ALA A 42 -11.36 -10.17 10.75
N GLY A 43 -10.32 -10.05 9.89
CA GLY A 43 -9.30 -9.01 10.00
C GLY A 43 -9.88 -7.60 9.89
N LEU A 44 -10.78 -7.36 8.92
CA LEU A 44 -11.43 -6.06 8.73
C LEU A 44 -12.32 -5.69 9.92
N VAL A 45 -13.09 -6.63 10.44
CA VAL A 45 -13.91 -6.42 11.65
C VAL A 45 -13.02 -6.09 12.85
N SER A 46 -11.95 -6.87 13.07
CA SER A 46 -11.00 -6.61 14.15
C SER A 46 -10.36 -5.23 13.99
N GLN A 47 -9.94 -4.85 12.80
CA GLN A 47 -9.34 -3.54 12.53
C GLN A 47 -10.34 -2.39 12.73
N THR A 48 -11.61 -2.58 12.35
CA THR A 48 -12.67 -1.59 12.56
C THR A 48 -12.89 -1.37 14.07
N ILE A 49 -12.96 -2.44 14.84
CA ILE A 49 -13.05 -2.36 16.32
C ILE A 49 -11.82 -1.63 16.88
N ALA A 50 -10.62 -1.96 16.39
CA ALA A 50 -9.39 -1.31 16.81
C ALA A 50 -9.39 0.20 16.55
N ILE A 51 -9.83 0.62 15.36
CA ILE A 51 -9.94 2.05 14.99
C ILE A 51 -10.95 2.76 15.90
N LEU A 52 -12.11 2.17 16.16
CA LEU A 52 -13.13 2.76 17.03
C LEU A 52 -12.65 2.87 18.49
N LEU A 53 -11.97 1.84 19.00
CA LEU A 53 -11.38 1.90 20.35
C LEU A 53 -10.29 2.95 20.44
N ARG A 54 -9.41 3.04 19.43
CA ARG A 54 -8.37 4.07 19.39
C ARG A 54 -8.96 5.46 19.28
N TRP A 55 -10.04 5.62 18.55
CA TRP A 55 -10.77 6.89 18.49
C TRP A 55 -11.29 7.30 19.86
N LYS A 56 -11.85 6.35 20.62
CA LYS A 56 -12.28 6.56 21.99
C LYS A 56 -11.10 6.93 22.91
N GLU A 57 -10.00 6.15 22.84
CA GLU A 57 -8.76 6.43 23.60
C GLU A 57 -8.23 7.85 23.31
N PHE A 58 -8.28 8.29 22.05
CA PHE A 58 -7.88 9.63 21.64
C PHE A 58 -8.77 10.73 22.24
N ALA A 59 -10.09 10.54 22.23
CA ALA A 59 -11.05 11.48 22.78
C ALA A 59 -10.88 11.63 24.30
N GLU A 60 -10.63 10.52 25.00
CA GLU A 60 -10.42 10.52 26.47
C GLU A 60 -9.10 11.19 26.86
N ILE A 61 -7.98 10.85 26.18
CA ILE A 61 -6.66 11.42 26.49
C ILE A 61 -6.58 12.90 26.12
N GLY A 62 -7.12 13.28 24.96
CA GLY A 62 -7.09 14.65 24.45
C GLY A 62 -8.14 15.58 25.07
N GLN A 63 -9.08 15.05 25.87
CA GLN A 63 -10.26 15.79 26.37
C GLN A 63 -10.97 16.57 25.26
N MET A 64 -11.02 15.98 24.06
CA MET A 64 -11.54 16.60 22.84
C MET A 64 -12.89 16.01 22.46
N GLY A 65 -13.71 16.80 21.77
CA GLY A 65 -14.94 16.30 21.17
C GLY A 65 -14.65 15.20 20.13
N TRP A 66 -15.55 14.22 20.02
CA TRP A 66 -15.42 13.04 19.15
C TRP A 66 -14.93 13.35 17.73
N LEU A 67 -15.47 14.37 17.06
CA LEU A 67 -15.07 14.74 15.70
C LEU A 67 -13.63 15.26 15.57
N ARG A 68 -13.07 15.82 16.65
CA ARG A 68 -11.68 16.31 16.65
C ARG A 68 -10.67 15.23 17.07
N ALA A 69 -11.17 14.14 17.62
CA ALA A 69 -10.36 13.04 18.15
C ALA A 69 -10.09 11.93 17.12
N VAL A 70 -10.28 12.18 15.81
CA VAL A 70 -10.06 11.17 14.77
C VAL A 70 -8.60 10.73 14.79
N PRO A 71 -8.30 9.41 14.92
CA PRO A 71 -6.94 8.90 15.05
C PRO A 71 -6.24 8.84 13.68
N LEU A 72 -5.85 10.00 13.16
CA LEU A 72 -5.11 10.18 11.90
C LEU A 72 -3.99 11.22 12.08
N THR A 73 -3.32 11.18 13.24
CA THR A 73 -2.38 12.22 13.65
C THR A 73 -0.92 11.92 13.31
N ASN A 74 -0.62 10.67 13.02
CA ASN A 74 0.75 10.23 12.75
C ASN A 74 0.82 9.20 11.60
N LEU A 75 2.05 8.86 11.19
CA LEU A 75 2.29 7.90 10.11
C LEU A 75 1.71 6.52 10.40
N TYR A 76 1.77 6.07 11.65
CA TYR A 76 1.21 4.79 12.10
C TYR A 76 -0.30 4.70 11.85
N GLU A 77 -1.04 5.69 12.30
CA GLU A 77 -2.52 5.72 12.21
C GLU A 77 -2.99 5.86 10.77
N SER A 78 -2.31 6.67 9.98
CA SER A 78 -2.64 6.88 8.58
C SER A 78 -2.37 5.63 7.72
N LEU A 79 -1.30 4.87 7.99
CA LEU A 79 -1.04 3.60 7.32
C LEU A 79 -2.07 2.52 7.71
N ILE A 80 -2.48 2.47 8.97
CA ILE A 80 -3.56 1.59 9.41
C ILE A 80 -4.86 1.92 8.67
N PHE A 81 -5.20 3.20 8.58
CA PHE A 81 -6.40 3.64 7.85
C PHE A 81 -6.30 3.31 6.36
N PHE A 82 -5.14 3.47 5.73
CA PHE A 82 -4.89 3.02 4.36
C PHE A 82 -5.20 1.53 4.17
N VAL A 83 -4.68 0.67 5.05
CA VAL A 83 -4.93 -0.79 4.98
C VAL A 83 -6.42 -1.08 5.13
N TRP A 84 -7.12 -0.40 6.04
CA TRP A 84 -8.56 -0.55 6.21
C TRP A 84 -9.32 -0.20 4.92
N CYS A 85 -9.02 0.94 4.30
CA CYS A 85 -9.60 1.36 3.03
C CYS A 85 -9.28 0.36 1.91
N LEU A 86 -8.04 -0.13 1.84
CA LEU A 86 -7.58 -1.08 0.84
C LEU A 86 -8.36 -2.40 0.92
N ILE A 87 -8.47 -2.98 2.13
CA ILE A 87 -9.15 -4.26 2.34
C ILE A 87 -10.67 -4.13 2.13
N LEU A 88 -11.26 -3.03 2.59
CA LEU A 88 -12.69 -2.76 2.34
C LEU A 88 -12.98 -2.66 0.82
N ALA A 89 -12.20 -1.86 0.10
CA ALA A 89 -12.34 -1.71 -1.35
C ALA A 89 -12.08 -3.04 -2.08
N TYR A 90 -11.11 -3.83 -1.63
CA TYR A 90 -10.84 -5.16 -2.16
C TYR A 90 -12.04 -6.10 -1.99
N LEU A 91 -12.62 -6.20 -0.80
CA LEU A 91 -13.78 -7.06 -0.56
C LEU A 91 -14.99 -6.65 -1.42
N ILE A 92 -15.23 -5.36 -1.61
CA ILE A 92 -16.27 -4.87 -2.53
C ILE A 92 -16.03 -5.40 -3.95
N ILE A 93 -14.79 -5.39 -4.43
CA ILE A 93 -14.41 -5.89 -5.76
C ILE A 93 -14.56 -7.42 -5.82
N GLU A 94 -14.07 -8.14 -4.81
CA GLU A 94 -14.20 -9.60 -4.73
C GLU A 94 -15.65 -10.04 -4.83
N PHE A 95 -16.56 -9.43 -4.05
CA PHE A 95 -17.99 -9.76 -4.06
C PHE A 95 -18.67 -9.34 -5.37
N LYS A 96 -18.34 -8.16 -5.90
CA LYS A 96 -18.91 -7.65 -7.15
C LYS A 96 -18.55 -8.52 -8.35
N TYR A 97 -17.29 -8.90 -8.47
CA TYR A 97 -16.80 -9.70 -9.60
C TYR A 97 -16.78 -11.21 -9.31
N LYS A 98 -17.16 -11.62 -8.11
CA LYS A 98 -17.23 -13.02 -7.64
C LYS A 98 -15.93 -13.79 -7.90
N ASN A 99 -14.78 -13.10 -7.74
CA ASN A 99 -13.48 -13.67 -8.03
C ASN A 99 -12.46 -13.39 -6.93
N ARG A 100 -12.04 -14.45 -6.26
CA ARG A 100 -11.11 -14.43 -5.12
C ARG A 100 -9.64 -14.33 -5.52
N SER A 101 -9.30 -14.52 -6.80
CA SER A 101 -7.89 -14.50 -7.22
C SER A 101 -7.25 -13.11 -7.11
N PHE A 102 -8.05 -12.04 -7.09
CA PHE A 102 -7.57 -10.68 -6.81
C PHE A 102 -6.87 -10.58 -5.46
N GLY A 103 -7.32 -11.36 -4.46
CA GLY A 103 -6.77 -11.35 -3.12
C GLY A 103 -5.26 -11.66 -3.10
N ALA A 104 -4.79 -12.58 -3.93
CA ALA A 104 -3.37 -12.91 -4.01
C ALA A 104 -2.47 -11.77 -4.51
N PHE A 105 -3.03 -10.72 -5.08
CA PHE A 105 -2.30 -9.53 -5.55
C PHE A 105 -2.53 -8.30 -4.67
N ILE A 106 -3.64 -8.24 -3.95
CA ILE A 106 -4.02 -7.07 -3.15
C ILE A 106 -3.62 -7.26 -1.69
N THR A 107 -3.86 -8.43 -1.09
CA THR A 107 -3.52 -8.67 0.31
C THR A 107 -2.01 -8.61 0.61
N PRO A 108 -1.07 -8.93 -0.32
CA PRO A 108 0.34 -8.68 -0.11
C PRO A 108 0.69 -7.20 0.09
N VAL A 109 -0.05 -6.28 -0.53
CA VAL A 109 0.15 -4.82 -0.31
C VAL A 109 -0.21 -4.46 1.14
N ALA A 110 -1.34 -4.97 1.64
CA ALA A 110 -1.73 -4.79 3.03
C ALA A 110 -0.71 -5.40 4.00
N GLY A 111 -0.24 -6.62 3.71
CA GLY A 111 0.78 -7.32 4.49
C GLY A 111 2.10 -6.56 4.55
N LEU A 112 2.55 -5.98 3.43
CA LEU A 112 3.73 -5.13 3.37
C LEU A 112 3.61 -3.90 4.26
N VAL A 113 2.49 -3.20 4.18
CA VAL A 113 2.26 -1.99 4.99
C VAL A 113 2.25 -2.32 6.47
N LEU A 114 1.59 -3.41 6.88
CA LEU A 114 1.56 -3.81 8.29
C LEU A 114 2.93 -4.29 8.79
N ALA A 115 3.66 -5.07 7.99
CA ALA A 115 5.02 -5.46 8.31
C ALA A 115 5.93 -4.23 8.45
N PHE A 116 5.79 -3.24 7.54
CA PHE A 116 6.49 -1.97 7.63
C PHE A 116 6.21 -1.23 8.95
N ILE A 117 4.94 -1.13 9.36
CA ILE A 117 4.54 -0.53 10.63
C ILE A 117 5.23 -1.21 11.82
N ASP A 118 5.24 -2.53 11.85
CA ASP A 118 5.80 -3.28 12.98
C ASP A 118 7.33 -3.23 13.03
N ILE A 119 8.00 -3.19 11.86
CA ILE A 119 9.47 -3.17 11.77
C ILE A 119 10.03 -1.77 11.96
N SER A 120 9.32 -0.73 11.50
CA SER A 120 9.81 0.66 11.50
C SER A 120 10.00 1.26 12.89
N GLY A 121 9.53 0.58 13.95
CA GLY A 121 9.60 1.10 15.31
C GLY A 121 8.79 2.38 15.54
N MET A 122 7.82 2.66 14.66
CA MET A 122 6.95 3.83 14.79
C MET A 122 6.30 3.89 16.16
N SER A 123 6.24 5.08 16.75
CA SER A 123 5.55 5.30 18.00
C SER A 123 4.06 4.96 17.83
N LYS A 124 3.59 4.04 18.67
CA LYS A 124 2.17 3.68 18.78
C LYS A 124 1.47 4.52 19.85
N ASN A 125 2.20 5.44 20.49
CA ASN A 125 1.66 6.30 21.53
C ASN A 125 0.66 7.29 20.93
N ILE A 126 -0.41 7.53 21.68
CA ILE A 126 -1.38 8.57 21.34
C ILE A 126 -0.74 9.91 21.71
N GLN A 127 -0.51 10.73 20.69
CA GLN A 127 -0.02 12.09 20.87
C GLN A 127 -1.03 13.04 20.22
N PRO A 128 -1.59 14.00 20.98
CA PRO A 128 -2.45 15.00 20.40
C PRO A 128 -1.71 15.81 19.34
N LEU A 129 -2.38 16.13 18.24
CA LEU A 129 -1.82 17.05 17.24
C LEU A 129 -1.53 18.40 17.88
N VAL A 130 -0.43 19.01 17.50
CA VAL A 130 -0.16 20.41 17.85
C VAL A 130 -1.29 21.30 17.33
N PRO A 131 -1.67 22.37 18.04
CA PRO A 131 -2.84 23.20 17.70
C PRO A 131 -2.88 23.66 16.24
N ALA A 132 -1.73 23.99 15.65
CA ALA A 132 -1.61 24.40 14.25
C ALA A 132 -2.06 23.31 13.23
N LEU A 133 -2.01 22.04 13.64
CA LEU A 133 -2.40 20.90 12.80
C LEU A 133 -3.85 20.43 13.07
N GLN A 134 -4.54 21.02 14.07
CA GLN A 134 -5.92 20.68 14.40
C GLN A 134 -6.90 21.39 13.46
N SER A 135 -6.99 20.92 12.21
CA SER A 135 -7.85 21.48 11.19
C SER A 135 -8.76 20.42 10.57
N ASN A 136 -10.02 20.77 10.35
CA ASN A 136 -10.96 19.91 9.61
C ASN A 136 -10.49 19.67 8.16
N TRP A 137 -9.77 20.63 7.58
CA TRP A 137 -9.20 20.51 6.23
C TRP A 137 -8.08 19.47 6.20
N LEU A 138 -7.22 19.42 7.24
CA LEU A 138 -6.22 18.36 7.36
C LEU A 138 -6.88 16.99 7.44
N LEU A 139 -7.91 16.85 8.27
CA LEU A 139 -8.65 15.59 8.39
C LEU A 139 -9.26 15.15 7.06
N ALA A 140 -9.96 16.05 6.38
CA ALA A 140 -10.55 15.77 5.08
C ALA A 140 -9.48 15.44 4.02
N HIS A 141 -8.36 16.18 4.01
CA HIS A 141 -7.20 15.92 3.15
C HIS A 141 -6.66 14.51 3.34
N VAL A 142 -6.38 14.12 4.57
CA VAL A 142 -5.80 12.82 4.90
C VAL A 142 -6.76 11.69 4.54
N MET A 143 -8.03 11.77 4.98
CA MET A 143 -9.02 10.73 4.71
C MET A 143 -9.23 10.50 3.20
N MET A 144 -9.45 11.55 2.43
CA MET A 144 -9.69 11.44 0.99
C MET A 144 -8.43 10.97 0.24
N SER A 145 -7.24 11.40 0.68
CA SER A 145 -5.98 10.93 0.11
C SER A 145 -5.82 9.42 0.27
N PHE A 146 -6.10 8.85 1.45
CA PHE A 146 -5.97 7.41 1.67
C PHE A 146 -7.06 6.59 0.99
N ILE A 147 -8.28 7.10 0.89
CA ILE A 147 -9.32 6.47 0.07
C ILE A 147 -8.85 6.37 -1.38
N SER A 148 -8.31 7.45 -1.95
CA SER A 148 -7.80 7.42 -3.32
C SER A 148 -6.57 6.55 -3.48
N TYR A 149 -5.62 6.57 -2.53
CA TYR A 149 -4.44 5.70 -2.55
C TYR A 149 -4.80 4.22 -2.51
N SER A 150 -5.85 3.83 -1.77
CA SER A 150 -6.34 2.45 -1.75
C SER A 150 -6.89 2.02 -3.12
N MET A 151 -7.62 2.89 -3.81
CA MET A 151 -8.09 2.64 -5.19
C MET A 151 -6.92 2.53 -6.16
N PHE A 152 -5.90 3.36 -6.03
CA PHE A 152 -4.69 3.31 -6.84
C PHE A 152 -3.87 2.05 -6.58
N ALA A 153 -3.79 1.56 -5.34
CA ALA A 153 -3.15 0.29 -4.99
C ALA A 153 -3.85 -0.91 -5.65
N ILE A 154 -5.18 -0.91 -5.68
CA ILE A 154 -5.91 -1.97 -6.37
C ILE A 154 -5.75 -1.83 -7.89
N SER A 155 -5.72 -0.60 -8.43
CA SER A 155 -5.46 -0.37 -9.86
C SER A 155 -4.06 -0.84 -10.27
N PHE A 156 -3.06 -0.70 -9.41
CA PHE A 156 -1.74 -1.30 -9.59
C PHE A 156 -1.82 -2.82 -9.69
N SER A 157 -2.50 -3.46 -8.75
CA SER A 157 -2.64 -4.92 -8.70
C SER A 157 -3.38 -5.46 -9.94
N THR A 158 -4.50 -4.85 -10.32
CA THR A 158 -5.26 -5.25 -11.52
C THR A 158 -4.53 -4.93 -12.81
N GLY A 159 -3.81 -3.81 -12.88
CA GLY A 159 -2.93 -3.45 -14.00
C GLY A 159 -1.78 -4.44 -14.17
N LEU A 160 -1.15 -4.87 -13.06
CA LEU A 160 -0.12 -5.90 -13.08
C LEU A 160 -0.67 -7.24 -13.57
N MET A 161 -1.83 -7.68 -13.03
CA MET A 161 -2.52 -8.89 -13.51
C MET A 161 -2.85 -8.80 -15.01
N TYR A 162 -3.31 -7.64 -15.50
CA TYR A 162 -3.54 -7.40 -16.91
C TYR A 162 -2.29 -7.66 -17.75
N LEU A 163 -1.15 -7.09 -17.34
CA LEU A 163 0.13 -7.27 -18.04
C LEU A 163 0.54 -8.75 -18.06
N ILE A 164 0.39 -9.47 -16.95
CA ILE A 164 0.69 -10.91 -16.87
C ILE A 164 -0.18 -11.71 -17.84
N VAL A 165 -1.48 -11.42 -17.91
CA VAL A 165 -2.42 -12.16 -18.76
C VAL A 165 -2.20 -11.88 -20.26
N ARG A 166 -1.86 -10.64 -20.63
CA ARG A 166 -1.81 -10.17 -22.03
C ARG A 166 -0.43 -10.23 -22.67
N THR A 167 0.64 -10.52 -21.93
CA THR A 167 1.98 -10.66 -22.49
C THR A 167 2.31 -12.14 -22.73
N GLU A 168 2.71 -12.47 -23.96
CA GLU A 168 2.97 -13.86 -24.34
C GLU A 168 4.45 -14.16 -24.53
N LYS A 169 5.14 -13.26 -25.22
CA LYS A 169 6.56 -13.43 -25.54
C LYS A 169 7.42 -12.80 -24.43
N ARG A 170 8.45 -13.53 -23.99
CA ARG A 170 9.40 -13.03 -22.98
C ARG A 170 10.22 -11.82 -23.43
N SER A 171 10.37 -11.64 -24.74
CA SER A 171 11.06 -10.50 -25.35
C SER A 171 10.21 -9.23 -25.40
N GLU A 172 8.91 -9.30 -25.09
CA GLU A 172 8.06 -8.12 -25.07
C GLU A 172 8.47 -7.16 -23.93
N PRO A 173 8.63 -5.85 -24.18
CA PRO A 173 8.96 -4.89 -23.14
C PRO A 173 7.99 -4.94 -21.94
N ALA A 174 6.70 -5.13 -22.18
CA ALA A 174 5.71 -5.26 -21.13
C ALA A 174 5.88 -6.54 -20.29
N TYR A 175 6.42 -7.63 -20.86
CA TYR A 175 6.75 -8.84 -20.11
C TYR A 175 7.93 -8.59 -19.17
N ILE A 176 8.98 -7.98 -19.69
CA ILE A 176 10.16 -7.60 -18.87
C ILE A 176 9.72 -6.65 -17.76
N PHE A 177 8.92 -5.64 -18.09
CA PHE A 177 8.43 -4.65 -17.11
C PHE A 177 7.69 -5.32 -15.94
N TRP A 178 6.66 -6.14 -16.20
CA TRP A 178 5.90 -6.72 -15.08
C TRP A 178 6.70 -7.76 -14.30
N THR A 179 7.62 -8.50 -14.93
CA THR A 179 8.47 -9.47 -14.23
C THR A 179 9.45 -8.77 -13.28
N VAL A 180 10.00 -7.63 -13.69
CA VAL A 180 10.86 -6.79 -12.84
C VAL A 180 10.04 -6.19 -11.69
N MET A 181 8.86 -5.62 -11.98
CA MET A 181 7.99 -5.03 -10.95
C MET A 181 7.54 -6.06 -9.92
N LEU A 182 7.09 -7.23 -10.37
CA LEU A 182 6.70 -8.32 -9.48
C LEU A 182 7.91 -8.84 -8.69
N GLY A 183 9.07 -8.92 -9.33
CA GLY A 183 10.31 -9.34 -8.69
C GLY A 183 10.73 -8.39 -7.57
N ILE A 184 10.74 -7.08 -7.83
CA ILE A 184 11.02 -6.05 -6.81
C ILE A 184 10.03 -6.19 -5.65
N PHE A 185 8.73 -6.32 -5.97
CA PHE A 185 7.69 -6.45 -4.96
C PHE A 185 7.91 -7.69 -4.06
N ILE A 186 8.24 -8.85 -4.64
CA ILE A 186 8.53 -10.08 -3.90
C ILE A 186 9.82 -9.94 -3.09
N ILE A 187 10.86 -9.29 -3.62
CA ILE A 187 12.12 -9.05 -2.90
C ILE A 187 11.87 -8.18 -1.66
N VAL A 188 11.10 -7.10 -1.81
CA VAL A 188 10.73 -6.22 -0.70
C VAL A 188 9.92 -6.98 0.34
N LEU A 189 8.92 -7.78 -0.09
CA LEU A 189 8.14 -8.65 0.80
C LEU A 189 9.02 -9.64 1.58
N ALA A 190 9.94 -10.31 0.88
CA ALA A 190 10.83 -11.29 1.49
C ALA A 190 11.81 -10.63 2.49
N ALA A 191 12.40 -9.49 2.12
CA ALA A 191 13.28 -8.73 2.99
C ALA A 191 12.57 -8.28 4.26
N MET A 192 11.37 -7.68 4.12
CA MET A 192 10.56 -7.24 5.26
C MET A 192 10.09 -8.42 6.11
N GLY A 193 9.74 -9.56 5.50
CA GLY A 193 9.38 -10.77 6.21
C GLY A 193 10.54 -11.33 7.04
N LEU A 194 11.75 -11.33 6.48
CA LEU A 194 12.96 -11.75 7.19
C LEU A 194 13.29 -10.80 8.35
N ASP A 195 13.20 -9.48 8.13
CA ASP A 195 13.43 -8.48 9.18
C ASP A 195 12.39 -8.62 10.30
N TYR A 196 11.13 -8.86 9.95
CA TYR A 196 10.08 -9.10 10.93
C TYR A 196 10.34 -10.37 11.76
N MET A 197 10.75 -11.47 11.12
CA MET A 197 11.07 -12.72 11.79
C MET A 197 12.27 -12.57 12.71
N THR A 198 13.35 -11.94 12.23
CA THR A 198 14.55 -11.69 13.05
C THR A 198 14.25 -10.78 14.23
N PHE A 199 13.41 -9.75 14.04
CA PHE A 199 12.95 -8.88 15.13
C PHE A 199 12.18 -9.66 16.20
N LYS A 200 11.21 -10.47 15.83
CA LYS A 200 10.41 -11.26 16.77
C LYS A 200 11.25 -12.30 17.53
N LEU A 201 12.24 -12.89 16.86
CA LEU A 201 13.14 -13.88 17.48
C LEU A 201 14.19 -13.24 18.39
N SER A 202 14.61 -11.99 18.11
CA SER A 202 15.65 -11.30 18.87
C SER A 202 15.13 -10.53 20.09
N VAL A 203 13.86 -10.16 20.12
CA VAL A 203 13.20 -9.47 21.27
C VAL A 203 13.24 -10.29 22.56
N GLN A 204 13.53 -11.60 22.49
CA GLN A 204 13.77 -12.41 23.68
C GLN A 204 15.12 -12.18 24.36
N SER A 205 16.06 -11.46 23.75
CA SER A 205 17.42 -11.35 24.28
C SER A 205 17.97 -9.93 24.53
N GLN A 206 17.50 -8.86 23.91
CA GLN A 206 18.04 -7.49 24.16
C GLN A 206 17.12 -6.36 23.65
N GLU A 207 16.32 -5.77 24.51
CA GLU A 207 15.26 -4.80 24.18
C GLU A 207 15.76 -3.42 23.68
N GLN A 208 16.98 -3.01 24.01
CA GLN A 208 17.48 -1.65 23.76
C GLN A 208 18.38 -1.48 22.52
N LEU A 209 19.09 -2.50 22.08
CA LEU A 209 20.00 -2.40 20.92
C LEU A 209 19.27 -2.48 19.56
N ILE A 210 18.10 -3.05 19.53
CA ILE A 210 17.39 -3.41 18.28
C ILE A 210 16.60 -2.23 17.70
N LYS A 211 16.10 -1.32 18.53
CA LYS A 211 15.36 -0.13 18.08
C LYS A 211 16.16 0.80 17.14
N SER A 212 17.48 0.80 17.24
CA SER A 212 18.33 1.64 16.39
C SER A 212 18.76 1.00 15.06
N TYR A 213 18.61 -0.32 14.92
CA TYR A 213 19.10 -1.06 13.76
C TYR A 213 18.03 -1.43 12.71
N LEU A 214 16.76 -1.52 13.10
CA LEU A 214 15.72 -2.12 12.26
C LEU A 214 15.33 -1.30 11.05
N PHE A 215 15.44 0.00 11.07
CA PHE A 215 15.11 0.82 9.90
C PHE A 215 16.32 1.44 9.20
N LYS A 216 17.48 1.23 9.74
CA LYS A 216 18.73 1.27 8.96
C LYS A 216 18.95 -0.12 8.32
N ALA A 217 17.95 -0.69 7.70
CA ALA A 217 18.16 -1.61 6.60
C ALA A 217 18.98 -0.82 5.58
N SER A 218 20.19 -0.54 5.98
CA SER A 218 21.17 0.03 5.13
C SER A 218 21.41 -1.05 4.10
N PHE A 219 20.89 -0.86 2.90
CA PHE A 219 21.44 -1.44 1.68
C PHE A 219 22.96 -1.19 1.58
N ARG A 220 23.55 -0.55 2.55
CA ARG A 220 24.95 -0.35 2.85
C ARG A 220 25.41 -1.38 3.89
N SER A 221 25.60 -2.60 3.43
CA SER A 221 26.53 -3.49 4.12
C SER A 221 27.92 -2.87 4.08
N THR A 222 28.60 -2.84 5.21
CA THR A 222 30.04 -2.48 5.30
C THR A 222 30.91 -3.43 4.48
N SER A 223 30.38 -4.59 4.07
CA SER A 223 31.05 -5.56 3.22
C SER A 223 30.49 -5.52 1.80
N SER A 224 31.35 -5.17 0.84
CA SER A 224 31.03 -5.23 -0.60
C SER A 224 30.59 -6.64 -1.05
N ALA A 225 31.13 -7.69 -0.43
CA ALA A 225 30.78 -9.07 -0.72
C ALA A 225 29.32 -9.39 -0.35
N VAL A 226 28.82 -8.93 0.81
CA VAL A 226 27.43 -9.13 1.23
C VAL A 226 26.48 -8.36 0.32
N SER A 227 26.84 -7.14 -0.09
CA SER A 227 26.04 -6.36 -1.04
C SER A 227 25.98 -7.06 -2.40
N ALA A 228 27.10 -7.53 -2.94
CA ALA A 228 27.15 -8.26 -4.21
C ALA A 228 26.31 -9.55 -4.15
N PHE A 229 26.36 -10.29 -3.06
CA PHE A 229 25.57 -11.50 -2.86
C PHE A 229 24.06 -11.19 -2.81
N SER A 230 23.64 -10.13 -2.13
CA SER A 230 22.25 -9.69 -2.06
C SER A 230 21.72 -9.27 -3.44
N PHE A 231 22.53 -8.53 -4.22
CA PHE A 231 22.17 -8.20 -5.60
C PHE A 231 22.09 -9.44 -6.49
N ALA A 232 22.98 -10.41 -6.32
CA ALA A 232 22.92 -11.66 -7.07
C ALA A 232 21.66 -12.47 -6.78
N ILE A 233 21.24 -12.56 -5.51
CA ILE A 233 19.96 -13.19 -5.12
C ILE A 233 18.79 -12.45 -5.74
N ALA A 234 18.76 -11.13 -5.66
CA ALA A 234 17.70 -10.32 -6.23
C ALA A 234 17.60 -10.53 -7.75
N ALA A 235 18.73 -10.50 -8.45
CA ALA A 235 18.79 -10.76 -9.89
C ALA A 235 18.32 -12.19 -10.24
N ALA A 236 18.74 -13.19 -9.45
CA ALA A 236 18.31 -14.58 -9.62
C ALA A 236 16.79 -14.74 -9.44
N LEU A 237 16.18 -14.11 -8.43
CA LEU A 237 14.75 -14.12 -8.21
C LEU A 237 13.99 -13.48 -9.37
N ILE A 238 14.43 -12.31 -9.85
CA ILE A 238 13.84 -11.65 -11.03
C ILE A 238 13.97 -12.56 -12.27
N PHE A 239 15.13 -13.20 -12.45
CA PHE A 239 15.35 -14.14 -13.57
C PHE A 239 14.42 -15.36 -13.47
N ILE A 240 14.21 -15.92 -12.27
CA ILE A 240 13.27 -17.03 -12.06
C ILE A 240 11.86 -16.60 -12.43
N ILE A 241 11.40 -15.42 -11.98
CA ILE A 241 10.07 -14.88 -12.32
C ILE A 241 9.95 -14.69 -13.85
N TRP A 242 10.96 -14.11 -14.47
CA TRP A 242 11.00 -13.94 -15.93
C TRP A 242 10.97 -15.28 -16.66
N ARG A 243 11.73 -16.28 -16.19
CA ARG A 243 11.81 -17.62 -16.83
C ARG A 243 10.51 -18.39 -16.69
N PHE A 244 9.82 -18.29 -15.56
CA PHE A 244 8.62 -19.05 -15.22
C PHE A 244 7.32 -18.25 -15.24
N GLY A 245 7.32 -16.99 -15.66
CA GLY A 245 6.15 -16.13 -15.67
C GLY A 245 4.99 -16.66 -16.53
N GLY A 246 5.27 -17.50 -17.52
CA GLY A 246 4.24 -18.20 -18.28
C GLY A 246 3.36 -19.16 -17.43
N VAL A 247 3.91 -19.70 -16.33
CA VAL A 247 3.16 -20.51 -15.38
C VAL A 247 2.15 -19.63 -14.62
N LEU A 248 2.60 -18.48 -14.11
CA LEU A 248 1.73 -17.52 -13.42
C LEU A 248 0.60 -17.04 -14.33
N ARG A 249 0.89 -16.75 -15.60
CA ARG A 249 -0.14 -16.40 -16.59
C ARG A 249 -1.19 -17.51 -16.75
N LYS A 250 -0.76 -18.78 -16.87
CA LYS A 250 -1.68 -19.92 -16.97
C LYS A 250 -2.56 -20.05 -15.74
N ILE A 251 -1.97 -19.85 -14.56
CA ILE A 251 -2.68 -19.89 -13.28
C ILE A 251 -3.76 -18.80 -13.24
N ILE A 252 -3.42 -17.54 -13.54
CA ILE A 252 -4.39 -16.43 -13.51
C ILE A 252 -5.52 -16.64 -14.52
N LYS A 253 -5.19 -17.03 -15.76
CA LYS A 253 -6.18 -17.32 -16.81
C LYS A 253 -7.18 -18.41 -16.41
N SER A 254 -6.77 -19.36 -15.57
CA SER A 254 -7.65 -20.47 -15.13
C SER A 254 -8.75 -20.07 -14.15
N PHE A 255 -8.74 -18.83 -13.63
CA PHE A 255 -9.80 -18.27 -12.80
C PHE A 255 -10.87 -17.53 -13.60
N ASN A 256 -10.89 -17.67 -14.93
CA ASN A 256 -11.86 -17.03 -15.83
C ASN A 256 -11.89 -15.50 -15.73
N ILE A 257 -10.77 -14.88 -15.36
CA ILE A 257 -10.61 -13.43 -15.41
C ILE A 257 -10.17 -13.04 -16.82
N THR A 258 -10.98 -12.23 -17.48
CA THR A 258 -10.61 -11.70 -18.79
C THR A 258 -9.72 -10.46 -18.64
N ALA A 259 -8.87 -10.23 -19.63
CA ALA A 259 -8.05 -9.03 -19.66
C ALA A 259 -8.92 -7.75 -19.72
N GLU A 260 -10.06 -7.83 -20.40
CA GLU A 260 -11.04 -6.75 -20.51
C GLU A 260 -11.61 -6.37 -19.14
N THR A 261 -11.95 -7.36 -18.30
CA THR A 261 -12.42 -7.12 -16.92
C THR A 261 -11.34 -6.45 -16.07
N LEU A 262 -10.09 -6.89 -16.19
CA LEU A 262 -8.96 -6.27 -15.47
C LEU A 262 -8.73 -4.82 -15.90
N ASP A 263 -8.77 -4.55 -17.20
CA ASP A 263 -8.65 -3.20 -17.76
C ASP A 263 -9.80 -2.29 -17.31
N GLU A 264 -11.03 -2.83 -17.25
CA GLU A 264 -12.20 -2.09 -16.80
C GLU A 264 -12.15 -1.77 -15.30
N ILE A 265 -11.75 -2.71 -14.44
CA ILE A 265 -11.58 -2.49 -13.01
C ILE A 265 -10.51 -1.43 -12.77
N THR A 266 -9.35 -1.55 -13.42
CA THR A 266 -8.24 -0.58 -13.33
C THR A 266 -8.73 0.82 -13.69
N TYR A 267 -9.45 0.94 -14.80
CA TYR A 267 -10.01 2.24 -15.23
C TYR A 267 -11.01 2.81 -14.24
N LYS A 268 -11.97 2.02 -13.78
CA LYS A 268 -13.01 2.49 -12.84
C LYS A 268 -12.39 2.97 -11.52
N LEU A 269 -11.42 2.25 -11.01
CA LEU A 269 -10.72 2.64 -9.78
C LEU A 269 -9.97 3.96 -9.93
N ILE A 270 -9.27 4.15 -11.06
CA ILE A 270 -8.56 5.40 -11.34
C ILE A 270 -9.56 6.53 -11.59
N ALA A 271 -10.64 6.28 -12.34
CA ALA A 271 -11.66 7.29 -12.65
C ALA A 271 -12.40 7.80 -11.40
N ILE A 272 -12.54 6.96 -10.37
CA ILE A 272 -13.12 7.35 -9.07
C ILE A 272 -12.04 7.93 -8.15
N GLY A 273 -10.89 7.29 -8.07
CA GLY A 273 -9.79 7.70 -7.18
C GLY A 273 -9.19 9.06 -7.55
N PHE A 274 -9.10 9.38 -8.85
CA PHE A 274 -8.49 10.62 -9.31
C PHE A 274 -9.24 11.89 -8.87
N PRO A 275 -10.57 12.03 -9.04
CA PRO A 275 -11.30 13.17 -8.49
C PRO A 275 -11.20 13.28 -6.96
N ILE A 276 -11.26 12.15 -6.26
CA ILE A 276 -11.10 12.12 -4.80
C ILE A 276 -9.71 12.61 -4.41
N PHE A 277 -8.66 12.20 -5.13
CA PHE A 277 -7.30 12.66 -4.90
C PHE A 277 -7.12 14.13 -5.26
N THR A 278 -7.76 14.60 -6.33
CA THR A 278 -7.73 16.03 -6.73
C THR A 278 -8.33 16.90 -5.63
N LEU A 279 -9.49 16.54 -5.11
CA LEU A 279 -10.14 17.29 -4.04
C LEU A 279 -9.38 17.13 -2.71
N GLY A 280 -9.14 15.90 -2.29
CA GLY A 280 -8.51 15.60 -1.01
C GLY A 280 -7.01 15.89 -1.00
N GLY A 281 -6.28 15.27 -1.92
CA GLY A 281 -4.82 15.32 -1.94
C GLY A 281 -4.25 16.68 -2.32
N LEU A 282 -4.86 17.42 -3.26
CA LEU A 282 -4.36 18.70 -3.72
C LEU A 282 -5.16 19.88 -3.14
N ILE A 283 -6.46 19.96 -3.37
CA ILE A 283 -7.25 21.16 -3.03
C ILE A 283 -7.35 21.32 -1.49
N PHE A 284 -7.79 20.29 -0.77
CA PHE A 284 -7.91 20.38 0.69
C PHE A 284 -6.55 20.46 1.38
N GLY A 285 -5.53 19.81 0.78
CA GLY A 285 -4.14 19.94 1.22
C GLY A 285 -3.63 21.37 1.11
N ALA A 286 -3.91 22.04 -0.02
CA ALA A 286 -3.51 23.43 -0.25
C ALA A 286 -4.25 24.39 0.72
N ILE A 287 -5.57 24.22 0.93
CA ILE A 287 -6.34 25.03 1.87
C ILE A 287 -5.80 24.87 3.30
N TRP A 288 -5.47 23.63 3.68
CA TRP A 288 -4.83 23.39 4.99
C TRP A 288 -3.45 24.02 5.07
N ALA A 289 -2.63 23.94 4.02
CA ALA A 289 -1.28 24.54 3.97
C ALA A 289 -1.33 26.07 4.16
N ASP A 290 -2.34 26.73 3.56
CA ASP A 290 -2.58 28.18 3.77
C ASP A 290 -2.88 28.49 5.24
N GLN A 291 -3.73 27.68 5.90
CA GLN A 291 -4.03 27.85 7.32
C GLN A 291 -2.82 27.59 8.24
N ALA A 292 -1.99 26.60 7.90
CA ALA A 292 -0.86 26.18 8.73
C ALA A 292 0.41 27.03 8.51
N TRP A 293 0.66 27.45 7.29
CA TRP A 293 1.91 28.12 6.87
C TRP A 293 1.70 29.48 6.22
N GLY A 294 0.46 29.91 5.95
CA GLY A 294 0.14 31.14 5.22
C GLY A 294 0.42 31.09 3.73
N LYS A 295 0.51 29.90 3.13
CA LYS A 295 0.75 29.73 1.69
C LYS A 295 0.04 28.46 1.20
N TYR A 296 -0.71 28.55 0.10
CA TYR A 296 -1.38 27.40 -0.52
C TYR A 296 -0.42 26.37 -1.10
N TRP A 297 0.79 26.81 -1.52
CA TRP A 297 1.78 25.97 -2.19
C TRP A 297 3.20 26.52 -1.97
N THR A 298 4.13 25.66 -1.56
CA THR A 298 5.52 26.05 -1.23
C THR A 298 6.57 25.30 -2.05
N TRP A 299 6.15 24.38 -2.91
CA TRP A 299 7.03 23.45 -3.62
C TRP A 299 7.82 22.51 -2.68
N ASP A 300 7.29 22.30 -1.51
CA ASP A 300 7.80 21.26 -0.62
C ASP A 300 7.84 19.90 -1.34
N PRO A 301 8.81 19.01 -1.02
CA PRO A 301 8.91 17.71 -1.67
C PRO A 301 7.60 16.92 -1.68
N LYS A 302 6.79 17.00 -0.62
CA LYS A 302 5.51 16.28 -0.54
C LYS A 302 4.45 16.87 -1.47
N GLU A 303 4.38 18.18 -1.57
CA GLU A 303 3.52 18.88 -2.52
C GLU A 303 3.92 18.56 -3.96
N THR A 304 5.21 18.64 -4.27
CA THR A 304 5.77 18.34 -5.60
C THR A 304 5.47 16.90 -6.02
N TRP A 305 5.69 15.92 -5.15
CA TRP A 305 5.42 14.52 -5.45
C TRP A 305 3.92 14.20 -5.50
N SER A 306 3.08 14.93 -4.76
CA SER A 306 1.63 14.85 -4.90
C SER A 306 1.18 15.32 -6.29
N LEU A 307 1.75 16.40 -6.80
CA LEU A 307 1.51 16.87 -8.16
C LEU A 307 2.01 15.87 -9.21
N ILE A 308 3.19 15.28 -9.03
CA ILE A 308 3.71 14.24 -9.92
C ILE A 308 2.75 13.04 -9.96
N THR A 309 2.28 12.59 -8.80
CA THR A 309 1.28 11.52 -8.69
C THR A 309 -0.01 11.89 -9.45
N TRP A 310 -0.50 13.09 -9.26
CA TRP A 310 -1.67 13.61 -9.97
C TRP A 310 -1.46 13.60 -11.49
N LEU A 311 -0.30 14.03 -11.97
CA LEU A 311 0.05 14.03 -13.40
C LEU A 311 0.07 12.63 -14.00
N PHE A 312 0.55 11.60 -13.28
CA PHE A 312 0.49 10.20 -13.74
C PHE A 312 -0.95 9.75 -13.99
N TYR A 313 -1.87 10.03 -13.08
CA TYR A 313 -3.27 9.61 -13.23
C TYR A 313 -4.06 10.50 -14.16
N ALA A 314 -3.74 11.79 -14.24
CA ALA A 314 -4.26 12.68 -15.28
C ALA A 314 -3.84 12.21 -16.67
N PHE A 315 -2.57 11.84 -16.86
CA PHE A 315 -2.07 11.28 -18.12
C PHE A 315 -2.75 9.94 -18.46
N TYR A 316 -2.96 9.06 -17.47
CA TYR A 316 -3.71 7.83 -17.65
C TYR A 316 -5.12 8.11 -18.20
N LEU A 317 -5.88 8.96 -17.54
CA LEU A 317 -7.25 9.28 -17.93
C LEU A 317 -7.29 10.02 -19.25
N HIS A 318 -6.42 11.01 -19.48
CA HIS A 318 -6.31 11.71 -20.75
C HIS A 318 -6.02 10.75 -21.92
N SER A 319 -5.04 9.89 -21.75
CA SER A 319 -4.66 8.91 -22.78
C SER A 319 -5.80 7.95 -23.10
N ARG A 320 -6.58 7.54 -22.07
CA ARG A 320 -7.70 6.62 -22.25
C ARG A 320 -8.92 7.28 -22.86
N LEU A 321 -9.29 8.47 -22.39
CA LEU A 321 -10.52 9.16 -22.80
C LEU A 321 -10.36 9.90 -24.13
N MET A 322 -9.23 10.61 -24.31
CA MET A 322 -9.03 11.47 -25.49
C MET A 322 -8.32 10.75 -26.62
N ARG A 323 -7.40 9.81 -26.33
CA ARG A 323 -6.63 9.10 -27.35
C ARG A 323 -7.08 7.65 -27.56
N GLY A 324 -8.09 7.19 -26.82
CA GLY A 324 -8.61 5.84 -26.91
C GLY A 324 -7.58 4.75 -26.53
N TRP A 325 -6.53 5.11 -25.78
CA TRP A 325 -5.52 4.12 -25.37
C TRP A 325 -6.14 3.08 -24.47
N ARG A 326 -5.87 1.82 -24.80
CA ARG A 326 -6.28 0.66 -24.01
C ARG A 326 -5.13 -0.33 -23.95
N GLY A 327 -5.20 -1.25 -23.00
CA GLY A 327 -4.30 -2.37 -22.97
C GLY A 327 -2.96 -2.11 -22.29
N LYS A 328 -1.89 -2.71 -22.80
CA LYS A 328 -0.57 -2.76 -22.12
C LYS A 328 -0.02 -1.38 -21.76
N LYS A 329 -0.19 -0.37 -22.63
CA LYS A 329 0.36 0.98 -22.41
C LYS A 329 -0.26 1.63 -21.16
N VAL A 330 -1.59 1.64 -21.05
CA VAL A 330 -2.27 2.24 -19.90
C VAL A 330 -2.09 1.42 -18.63
N ALA A 331 -1.98 0.10 -18.74
CA ALA A 331 -1.67 -0.76 -17.59
C ALA A 331 -0.29 -0.45 -17.00
N ILE A 332 0.72 -0.19 -17.85
CA ILE A 332 2.06 0.26 -17.39
C ILE A 332 1.95 1.59 -16.65
N VAL A 333 1.17 2.55 -17.19
CA VAL A 333 0.98 3.86 -16.53
C VAL A 333 0.29 3.70 -15.17
N ALA A 334 -0.71 2.81 -15.05
CA ALA A 334 -1.36 2.53 -13.77
C ALA A 334 -0.39 1.96 -12.74
N VAL A 335 0.49 1.05 -13.16
CA VAL A 335 1.54 0.47 -12.29
C VAL A 335 2.53 1.55 -11.84
N LEU A 336 3.03 2.37 -12.76
CA LEU A 336 3.97 3.46 -12.45
C LEU A 336 3.33 4.55 -11.58
N GLY A 337 2.05 4.85 -11.79
CA GLY A 337 1.31 5.81 -10.99
C GLY A 337 1.26 5.43 -9.50
N PHE A 338 1.09 4.13 -9.19
CA PHE A 338 1.11 3.70 -7.79
C PHE A 338 2.52 3.71 -7.18
N ILE A 339 3.56 3.50 -7.96
CA ILE A 339 4.95 3.71 -7.50
C ILE A 339 5.15 5.17 -7.11
N ALA A 340 4.60 6.12 -7.89
CA ALA A 340 4.63 7.54 -7.52
C ALA A 340 3.86 7.80 -6.21
N VAL A 341 2.72 7.14 -5.97
CA VAL A 341 2.00 7.20 -4.68
C VAL A 341 2.88 6.73 -3.53
N ILE A 342 3.52 5.56 -3.67
CA ILE A 342 4.41 5.03 -2.63
C ILE A 342 5.54 6.02 -2.33
N PHE A 343 6.13 6.60 -3.36
CA PHE A 343 7.20 7.58 -3.18
C PHE A 343 6.68 8.87 -2.54
N THR A 344 5.52 9.39 -2.97
CA THR A 344 4.88 10.57 -2.38
C THR A 344 4.66 10.39 -0.88
N TYR A 345 4.23 9.21 -0.47
CA TYR A 345 3.87 8.98 0.92
C TYR A 345 5.04 8.48 1.76
N LEU A 346 5.70 7.40 1.37
CA LEU A 346 6.81 6.79 2.12
C LEU A 346 8.16 7.40 1.74
N GLY A 347 8.43 7.54 0.44
CA GLY A 347 9.72 8.02 -0.05
C GLY A 347 10.03 9.42 0.45
N VAL A 348 9.08 10.34 0.34
CA VAL A 348 9.26 11.72 0.82
C VAL A 348 9.46 11.75 2.34
N ASN A 349 8.64 11.02 3.11
CA ASN A 349 8.75 11.02 4.57
C ASN A 349 10.06 10.39 5.09
N LEU A 350 10.65 9.45 4.34
CA LEU A 350 11.83 8.69 4.79
C LEU A 350 13.15 9.21 4.21
N LEU A 351 13.13 9.79 3.01
CA LEU A 351 14.33 10.13 2.25
C LEU A 351 14.54 11.63 2.08
N LEU A 352 13.46 12.43 2.16
CA LEU A 352 13.50 13.86 1.90
C LEU A 352 13.10 14.64 3.15
N SER A 353 13.84 15.71 3.46
CA SER A 353 13.47 16.65 4.52
C SER A 353 12.53 17.72 3.96
N GLY A 354 11.48 18.11 4.68
CA GLY A 354 10.55 19.16 4.26
C GLY A 354 9.59 19.56 5.39
N LEU A 355 8.73 20.53 5.11
CA LEU A 355 7.72 21.06 6.06
C LEU A 355 6.74 19.97 6.56
N HIS A 356 6.59 18.91 5.77
CA HIS A 356 5.69 17.78 6.06
C HIS A 356 6.41 16.56 6.67
N SER A 357 7.65 16.69 7.12
CA SER A 357 8.44 15.58 7.70
C SER A 357 8.11 15.29 9.17
N TYR A 358 6.82 15.23 9.53
CA TYR A 358 6.37 14.92 10.89
C TYR A 358 6.58 13.46 11.31
N GLY A 359 7.07 12.61 10.43
CA GLY A 359 7.30 11.20 10.72
C GLY A 359 8.63 10.87 11.38
N SER A 360 9.50 11.86 11.56
CA SER A 360 10.87 11.69 12.09
C SER A 360 11.05 12.20 13.53
N GLN A 361 9.97 12.60 14.22
CA GLN A 361 10.01 13.01 15.62
C GLN A 361 9.49 11.93 16.56
#